data_295293a5ff4cd25c713e7cec58b4d8d0
#
_entry.id   295293a5ff4cd25c713e7cec58b4d8d0
#
_cell.length_a   1.000
_cell.length_b   1.000
_cell.length_c   1.000
_cell.angle_alpha   90.00
_cell.angle_beta   90.00
_cell.angle_gamma   90.00
#
_symmetry.space_group_name_H-M   'P 1'
#
loop_
_entity.id
_entity.type
_entity.pdbx_description
1 polymer ?
#
loop_
_entity_poly.entity_id
_entity_poly.type
_entity_poly.pdbx_seq_one_letter_code
_entity_poly.pdbx_strand_id
1 'polypeptide(L)'
;MRFQSFPRLLGLLLTVLLSTGCGAPPTPSAPRTAVPPPSATQQPVAPTSGYPAPATAPAGGTTLDTALSTPASAPGAAGCRSQGAPVSPYRVVATYPHDPTAYTEGLLYLGADTLYEGTGDWQNSLLREVTLSSGQIKREVKLREVAPPQPGAQANFGEGVAVVGDRIFQLTWQSGFGLIYDRASFTVLKRFTYPPAGIALPVEGWGLSYDGTRLIMSDGTAKLYFIDPEATFNTGVLALTGQVEVRDTGVPITQLNELEYVKGAIYANLWNCDLIARIDPATGAVQTYLDLSGLRTLLPITPNVTPEVLNGIAYDATGDRLLVTGKWWPSLFEIALPVARTYLPLALVAPPPPLTPLHWS
;
A
#
# COMPACT_ATOMS: atom_id res chain seq x y z
N MET A 1 -60.52 27.37 -24.65
CA MET A 1 -61.70 26.69 -25.27
C MET A 1 -61.45 25.19 -25.29
N ARG A 2 -62.41 24.46 -24.68
CA ARG A 2 -62.72 23.00 -24.79
C ARG A 2 -61.56 22.02 -24.54
N PHE A 3 -61.45 21.32 -23.37
CA PHE A 3 -62.36 20.29 -22.74
C PHE A 3 -62.44 18.98 -23.53
N GLN A 4 -62.15 17.94 -22.78
CA GLN A 4 -62.68 16.55 -22.73
C GLN A 4 -61.68 15.50 -23.10
N SER A 5 -61.57 14.28 -22.56
CA SER A 5 -62.19 13.63 -21.37
C SER A 5 -61.49 12.32 -21.12
N PHE A 6 -61.40 11.85 -19.87
CA PHE A 6 -61.17 10.45 -19.51
C PHE A 6 -62.34 9.54 -19.90
N PRO A 7 -62.11 8.20 -20.04
CA PRO A 7 -62.64 7.28 -19.04
C PRO A 7 -61.74 6.04 -18.75
N ARG A 8 -61.59 5.69 -17.49
CA ARG A 8 -62.25 4.60 -16.70
C ARG A 8 -61.90 3.14 -17.07
N LEU A 9 -61.19 2.57 -16.10
CA LEU A 9 -61.36 1.22 -15.46
C LEU A 9 -62.05 0.11 -16.22
N LEU A 10 -61.36 -1.06 -16.27
CA LEU A 10 -62.03 -2.38 -16.10
C LEU A 10 -61.04 -3.34 -15.39
N GLY A 11 -61.47 -3.84 -14.25
CA GLY A 11 -60.78 -4.85 -13.47
C GLY A 11 -60.95 -6.25 -14.07
N LEU A 12 -59.94 -7.10 -13.85
CA LEU A 12 -60.11 -8.53 -14.11
C LEU A 12 -59.77 -9.33 -12.86
N LEU A 13 -60.75 -10.12 -12.42
CA LEU A 13 -60.73 -11.07 -11.31
C LEU A 13 -59.65 -12.15 -11.53
N LEU A 14 -58.90 -12.44 -10.49
CA LEU A 14 -57.98 -13.58 -10.41
C LEU A 14 -58.75 -14.78 -9.84
N THR A 15 -58.95 -15.82 -10.62
CA THR A 15 -59.53 -17.09 -10.19
C THR A 15 -58.40 -18.01 -9.75
N VAL A 16 -58.40 -18.36 -8.44
CA VAL A 16 -57.51 -19.36 -7.85
C VAL A 16 -58.09 -20.76 -8.10
N LEU A 17 -57.36 -21.57 -8.83
CA LEU A 17 -57.63 -23.02 -8.95
C LEU A 17 -56.73 -23.77 -7.99
N LEU A 18 -57.31 -24.30 -6.93
CA LEU A 18 -56.72 -25.29 -6.05
C LEU A 18 -56.77 -26.67 -6.73
N SER A 19 -55.64 -27.23 -7.09
CA SER A 19 -55.49 -28.64 -7.46
C SER A 19 -54.92 -29.43 -6.28
N THR A 20 -55.74 -30.26 -5.68
CA THR A 20 -55.36 -31.29 -4.70
C THR A 20 -54.70 -32.45 -5.44
N GLY A 21 -53.38 -32.61 -5.29
CA GLY A 21 -52.65 -33.79 -5.76
C GLY A 21 -52.32 -34.72 -4.61
N CYS A 22 -52.88 -35.96 -4.67
CA CYS A 22 -52.55 -37.03 -3.73
C CYS A 22 -51.07 -37.41 -3.82
N GLY A 23 -50.37 -37.30 -2.72
CA GLY A 23 -49.01 -37.80 -2.59
C GLY A 23 -48.97 -39.31 -2.31
N ALA A 24 -48.14 -40.01 -3.08
CA ALA A 24 -47.74 -41.38 -2.79
C ALA A 24 -46.70 -41.43 -1.67
N PRO A 25 -46.64 -42.49 -0.85
CA PRO A 25 -45.71 -42.62 0.26
C PRO A 25 -44.28 -42.86 -0.24
N PRO A 26 -43.25 -42.42 0.52
CA PRO A 26 -41.86 -42.59 0.12
C PRO A 26 -41.42 -44.06 0.27
N THR A 27 -40.73 -44.57 -0.74
CA THR A 27 -40.06 -45.88 -0.73
C THR A 27 -38.85 -45.83 0.23
N PRO A 28 -38.58 -46.93 0.98
CA PRO A 28 -37.43 -46.98 1.87
C PRO A 28 -36.12 -47.07 1.09
N SER A 29 -35.18 -46.18 1.41
CA SER A 29 -33.84 -46.19 0.85
C SER A 29 -33.03 -47.40 1.34
N ALA A 30 -32.31 -48.02 0.41
CA ALA A 30 -31.37 -49.08 0.65
C ALA A 30 -30.21 -48.67 1.58
N PRO A 31 -29.65 -49.63 2.35
CA PRO A 31 -28.54 -49.30 3.26
C PRO A 31 -27.29 -48.91 2.49
N ARG A 32 -26.70 -47.76 2.87
CA ARG A 32 -25.40 -47.31 2.37
C ARG A 32 -24.31 -48.29 2.86
N THR A 33 -23.66 -48.94 1.93
CA THR A 33 -22.39 -49.63 2.18
C THR A 33 -21.34 -48.61 2.63
N ALA A 34 -20.75 -48.87 3.80
CA ALA A 34 -19.66 -48.08 4.33
C ALA A 34 -18.44 -48.24 3.41
N VAL A 35 -17.93 -47.08 2.93
CA VAL A 35 -16.64 -46.98 2.23
C VAL A 35 -15.55 -47.04 3.29
N PRO A 36 -14.55 -47.94 3.17
CA PRO A 36 -13.43 -47.96 4.11
C PRO A 36 -12.61 -46.65 4.01
N PRO A 37 -11.98 -46.19 5.11
CA PRO A 37 -11.14 -45.00 5.09
C PRO A 37 -9.96 -45.22 4.16
N PRO A 38 -9.50 -44.14 3.45
CA PRO A 38 -8.32 -44.25 2.60
C PRO A 38 -7.08 -44.52 3.46
N SER A 39 -6.32 -45.49 3.01
CA SER A 39 -5.03 -45.91 3.58
C SER A 39 -4.10 -44.71 3.64
N ALA A 40 -3.44 -44.53 4.78
CA ALA A 40 -2.37 -43.53 4.94
C ALA A 40 -1.25 -43.82 3.95
N THR A 41 -1.17 -43.02 2.90
CA THR A 41 -0.08 -43.13 1.91
C THR A 41 0.61 -41.79 1.78
N GLN A 42 1.86 -41.77 2.23
CA GLN A 42 2.96 -40.88 1.90
C GLN A 42 2.69 -39.37 1.94
N GLN A 43 3.31 -38.76 2.96
CA GLN A 43 3.61 -37.33 2.96
C GLN A 43 4.40 -36.99 1.67
N PRO A 44 4.05 -35.89 0.97
CA PRO A 44 4.91 -35.36 -0.07
C PRO A 44 6.22 -34.91 0.58
N VAL A 45 7.32 -35.42 0.07
CA VAL A 45 8.66 -34.94 0.38
C VAL A 45 8.72 -33.49 -0.07
N ALA A 46 8.95 -32.58 0.87
CA ALA A 46 9.21 -31.17 0.58
C ALA A 46 10.41 -31.07 -0.39
N PRO A 47 10.36 -30.23 -1.42
CA PRO A 47 11.53 -29.95 -2.22
C PRO A 47 12.57 -29.29 -1.30
N THR A 48 13.74 -29.92 -1.18
CA THR A 48 14.91 -29.32 -0.56
C THR A 48 15.34 -28.14 -1.39
N SER A 49 14.86 -26.94 -1.04
CA SER A 49 15.45 -25.71 -1.54
C SER A 49 16.80 -25.55 -0.87
N GLY A 50 17.87 -25.70 -1.65
CA GLY A 50 19.24 -25.53 -1.19
C GLY A 50 19.61 -24.07 -0.99
N TYR A 51 18.92 -23.36 -0.10
CA TYR A 51 19.39 -22.08 0.42
C TYR A 51 20.17 -22.35 1.72
N PRO A 52 21.42 -21.87 1.82
CA PRO A 52 22.13 -21.94 3.08
C PRO A 52 21.32 -21.14 4.11
N ALA A 53 21.16 -21.74 5.30
CA ALA A 53 20.53 -21.05 6.43
C ALA A 53 21.27 -19.73 6.69
N PRO A 54 20.55 -18.62 6.92
CA PRO A 54 21.17 -17.37 7.30
C PRO A 54 21.98 -17.59 8.59
N ALA A 55 23.21 -17.11 8.57
CA ALA A 55 24.08 -17.11 9.74
C ALA A 55 23.33 -16.39 10.87
N THR A 56 23.25 -17.02 12.03
CA THR A 56 22.72 -16.44 13.26
C THR A 56 23.47 -15.13 13.52
N ALA A 57 22.79 -14.00 13.39
CA ALA A 57 23.31 -12.72 13.80
C ALA A 57 23.59 -12.76 15.32
N PRO A 58 24.74 -12.26 15.77
CA PRO A 58 24.99 -12.15 17.18
C PRO A 58 24.01 -11.13 17.79
N ALA A 59 23.34 -11.53 18.86
CA ALA A 59 22.58 -10.62 19.72
C ALA A 59 23.56 -9.67 20.41
N GLY A 60 23.81 -8.53 19.79
CA GLY A 60 24.65 -7.49 20.28
C GLY A 60 24.26 -6.19 19.61
N GLY A 61 23.26 -5.50 20.16
CA GLY A 61 22.90 -4.17 19.74
C GLY A 61 24.03 -3.20 20.00
N THR A 62 24.87 -2.96 19.02
CA THR A 62 25.74 -1.79 19.01
C THR A 62 24.88 -0.64 18.47
N THR A 63 24.46 0.24 19.36
CA THR A 63 23.94 1.56 19.01
C THR A 63 25.09 2.31 18.35
N LEU A 64 25.10 2.29 17.01
CA LEU A 64 25.92 3.20 16.23
C LEU A 64 25.26 4.57 16.33
N ASP A 65 25.79 5.39 17.21
CA ASP A 65 25.50 6.83 17.28
C ASP A 65 26.16 7.48 16.05
N THR A 66 25.56 7.26 14.88
CA THR A 66 26.05 7.81 13.63
C THR A 66 25.49 9.23 13.53
N ALA A 67 26.38 10.22 13.64
CA ALA A 67 26.09 11.62 13.46
C ALA A 67 25.19 11.85 12.25
N LEU A 68 24.25 12.82 12.39
CA LEU A 68 23.39 13.33 11.32
C LEU A 68 24.26 13.68 10.09
N SER A 69 24.35 12.72 9.18
CA SER A 69 25.01 12.97 7.89
C SER A 69 24.05 13.80 7.04
N THR A 70 24.44 15.03 6.71
CA THR A 70 23.89 15.71 5.55
C THR A 70 24.31 14.88 4.32
N PRO A 71 23.38 14.29 3.55
CA PRO A 71 23.76 13.51 2.39
C PRO A 71 24.47 14.40 1.39
N ALA A 72 25.67 14.00 0.97
CA ALA A 72 26.29 14.54 -0.23
C ALA A 72 25.41 14.12 -1.40
N SER A 73 24.90 15.08 -2.16
CA SER A 73 24.06 14.86 -3.34
C SER A 73 24.76 13.90 -4.31
N ALA A 74 24.34 12.65 -4.33
CA ALA A 74 24.63 11.76 -5.44
C ALA A 74 24.01 12.35 -6.72
N PRO A 75 24.58 12.14 -7.92
CA PRO A 75 23.99 12.63 -9.16
C PRO A 75 22.67 11.87 -9.42
N GLY A 76 21.58 12.38 -8.82
CA GLY A 76 20.23 11.94 -9.12
C GLY A 76 19.85 12.37 -10.55
N ALA A 77 18.98 11.59 -11.19
CA ALA A 77 18.46 11.90 -12.51
C ALA A 77 17.98 13.36 -12.56
N ALA A 78 18.23 14.02 -13.67
CA ALA A 78 17.80 15.41 -13.89
C ALA A 78 16.26 15.48 -13.74
N GLY A 79 15.78 16.04 -12.64
CA GLY A 79 14.35 16.09 -12.29
C GLY A 79 14.04 15.73 -10.83
N CYS A 80 14.90 14.96 -10.17
CA CYS A 80 14.73 14.57 -8.77
C CYS A 80 15.25 15.63 -7.80
N ARG A 81 14.64 16.80 -7.78
CA ARG A 81 14.99 17.86 -6.84
C ARG A 81 13.75 18.52 -6.27
N SER A 82 13.81 18.89 -5.00
CA SER A 82 12.83 19.79 -4.41
C SER A 82 12.75 21.07 -5.26
N GLN A 83 11.54 21.53 -5.53
CA GLN A 83 11.30 22.82 -6.21
C GLN A 83 11.22 23.98 -5.23
N GLY A 84 11.38 23.73 -3.93
CA GLY A 84 11.36 24.76 -2.88
C GLY A 84 10.96 24.24 -1.50
N ALA A 85 10.24 23.12 -1.41
CA ALA A 85 9.93 22.49 -0.14
C ALA A 85 11.23 21.98 0.54
N PRO A 86 11.34 22.07 1.88
CA PRO A 86 12.53 21.65 2.61
C PRO A 86 12.78 20.14 2.48
N VAL A 87 14.02 19.73 2.67
CA VAL A 87 14.41 18.33 2.79
C VAL A 87 14.63 18.01 4.27
N SER A 88 13.92 17.02 4.80
CA SER A 88 14.10 16.54 6.17
C SER A 88 15.22 15.51 6.21
N PRO A 89 16.12 15.60 7.20
CA PRO A 89 17.07 14.53 7.46
C PRO A 89 16.33 13.29 8.03
N TYR A 90 16.97 12.13 7.94
CA TYR A 90 16.54 10.89 8.54
C TYR A 90 17.70 10.18 9.21
N ARG A 91 17.40 9.17 10.01
CA ARG A 91 18.37 8.26 10.59
C ARG A 91 17.90 6.82 10.39
N VAL A 92 18.78 5.95 9.92
CA VAL A 92 18.52 4.50 9.90
C VAL A 92 18.58 3.98 11.33
N VAL A 93 17.53 3.31 11.75
CA VAL A 93 17.37 2.73 13.11
C VAL A 93 17.68 1.25 13.08
N ALA A 94 17.15 0.54 12.09
CA ALA A 94 17.34 -0.88 11.89
C ALA A 94 17.31 -1.25 10.43
N THR A 95 17.80 -2.44 10.11
CA THR A 95 17.74 -3.03 8.77
C THR A 95 17.20 -4.44 8.91
N TYR A 96 16.23 -4.79 8.08
CA TYR A 96 15.58 -6.10 8.05
C TYR A 96 15.85 -6.81 6.73
N PRO A 97 15.89 -8.15 6.72
CA PRO A 97 15.96 -8.90 5.48
C PRO A 97 14.74 -8.63 4.59
N HIS A 98 14.98 -8.49 3.30
CA HIS A 98 13.92 -8.36 2.31
C HIS A 98 14.24 -9.25 1.11
N ASP A 99 13.22 -9.77 0.44
CA ASP A 99 13.39 -10.66 -0.71
C ASP A 99 13.93 -9.89 -1.93
N PRO A 100 15.16 -10.16 -2.35
CA PRO A 100 15.77 -9.44 -3.47
C PRO A 100 15.12 -9.75 -4.84
N THR A 101 14.16 -10.65 -4.89
CA THR A 101 13.35 -10.90 -6.10
C THR A 101 12.04 -10.12 -6.10
N ALA A 102 11.71 -9.43 -5.02
CA ALA A 102 10.52 -8.61 -4.91
C ALA A 102 10.65 -7.32 -5.72
N TYR A 103 9.79 -7.16 -6.70
CA TYR A 103 9.58 -5.89 -7.38
C TYR A 103 8.45 -5.16 -6.64
N THR A 104 8.80 -4.50 -5.52
CA THR A 104 7.83 -3.93 -4.58
C THR A 104 7.04 -2.79 -5.21
N GLU A 105 5.70 -2.92 -5.20
CA GLU A 105 4.76 -1.91 -5.69
C GLU A 105 3.77 -1.44 -4.61
N GLY A 106 3.67 -2.15 -3.52
CA GLY A 106 2.87 -1.74 -2.37
C GLY A 106 3.39 -2.40 -1.11
N LEU A 107 3.43 -1.65 -0.01
CA LEU A 107 3.94 -2.13 1.27
C LEU A 107 3.09 -1.56 2.40
N LEU A 108 2.72 -2.38 3.39
CA LEU A 108 2.06 -1.88 4.59
C LEU A 108 2.42 -2.72 5.81
N TYR A 109 2.55 -2.09 6.98
CA TYR A 109 2.79 -2.75 8.26
C TYR A 109 1.51 -2.89 9.06
N LEU A 110 1.22 -4.10 9.53
CA LEU A 110 -0.03 -4.42 10.22
C LEU A 110 0.13 -4.62 11.74
N GLY A 111 1.32 -4.35 12.24
CA GLY A 111 1.66 -4.67 13.63
C GLY A 111 2.10 -6.13 13.81
N ALA A 112 2.51 -6.50 15.02
CA ALA A 112 2.90 -7.86 15.38
C ALA A 112 3.87 -8.52 14.38
N ASP A 113 4.89 -7.76 13.94
CA ASP A 113 5.93 -8.24 13.01
C ASP A 113 5.41 -8.68 11.64
N THR A 114 4.28 -8.11 11.19
CA THR A 114 3.61 -8.53 9.95
C THR A 114 3.57 -7.41 8.93
N LEU A 115 4.08 -7.68 7.73
CA LEU A 115 3.96 -6.87 6.52
C LEU A 115 3.01 -7.53 5.52
N TYR A 116 2.28 -6.72 4.77
CA TYR A 116 1.71 -7.12 3.49
C TYR A 116 2.47 -6.41 2.38
N GLU A 117 2.70 -7.13 1.29
CA GLU A 117 3.44 -6.62 0.15
C GLU A 117 2.76 -7.02 -1.15
N GLY A 118 2.53 -6.04 -2.02
CA GLY A 118 2.20 -6.21 -3.42
C GLY A 118 3.46 -6.13 -4.28
N THR A 119 3.69 -7.10 -5.14
CA THR A 119 4.81 -7.05 -6.08
C THR A 119 4.32 -6.98 -7.52
N GLY A 120 5.07 -6.24 -8.35
CA GLY A 120 4.88 -6.16 -9.78
C GLY A 120 5.81 -7.09 -10.54
N ASP A 121 5.28 -7.80 -11.49
CA ASP A 121 6.00 -8.60 -12.50
C ASP A 121 4.95 -9.16 -13.46
N TRP A 122 5.20 -9.12 -14.76
CA TRP A 122 4.25 -9.63 -15.75
C TRP A 122 3.93 -11.12 -15.61
N GLN A 123 4.79 -11.91 -14.97
CA GLN A 123 4.59 -13.34 -14.78
C GLN A 123 4.35 -13.74 -13.32
N ASN A 124 4.89 -12.96 -12.38
CA ASN A 124 5.02 -13.37 -10.98
C ASN A 124 4.55 -12.31 -10.00
N SER A 125 3.62 -11.42 -10.40
CA SER A 125 2.99 -10.48 -9.46
C SER A 125 2.31 -11.22 -8.31
N LEU A 126 2.57 -10.77 -7.09
CA LEU A 126 2.14 -11.41 -5.84
C LEU A 126 1.41 -10.40 -4.95
N LEU A 127 0.50 -10.92 -4.14
CA LEU A 127 0.13 -10.35 -2.85
C LEU A 127 0.64 -11.32 -1.79
N ARG A 128 1.41 -10.85 -0.80
CA ARG A 128 2.02 -11.72 0.20
C ARG A 128 2.00 -11.15 1.61
N GLU A 129 2.01 -12.04 2.59
CA GLU A 129 2.22 -11.74 4.00
C GLU A 129 3.62 -12.17 4.38
N VAL A 130 4.37 -11.23 4.97
CA VAL A 130 5.79 -11.40 5.28
C VAL A 130 6.04 -11.09 6.76
N THR A 131 6.94 -11.84 7.40
CA THR A 131 7.46 -11.52 8.73
C THR A 131 8.54 -10.46 8.59
N LEU A 132 8.35 -9.27 9.15
CA LEU A 132 9.31 -8.16 9.05
C LEU A 132 10.71 -8.54 9.54
N SER A 133 10.81 -9.13 10.74
CA SER A 133 12.09 -9.42 11.38
C SER A 133 12.97 -10.42 10.64
N SER A 134 12.37 -11.30 9.83
CA SER A 134 13.08 -12.39 9.14
C SER A 134 12.98 -12.34 7.62
N GLY A 135 12.10 -11.53 7.04
CA GLY A 135 11.80 -11.55 5.62
C GLY A 135 11.04 -12.80 5.15
N GLN A 136 10.61 -13.68 6.10
CA GLN A 136 9.96 -14.93 5.74
C GLN A 136 8.56 -14.70 5.21
N ILE A 137 8.27 -15.25 4.03
CA ILE A 137 6.93 -15.26 3.44
C ILE A 137 6.09 -16.29 4.21
N LYS A 138 5.00 -15.85 4.84
CA LYS A 138 4.04 -16.71 5.55
C LYS A 138 3.01 -17.31 4.61
N ARG A 139 2.55 -16.50 3.65
CA ARG A 139 1.61 -16.90 2.60
C ARG A 139 1.68 -15.92 1.44
N GLU A 140 1.27 -16.39 0.28
CA GLU A 140 1.20 -15.58 -0.92
C GLU A 140 0.05 -16.04 -1.82
N VAL A 141 -0.38 -15.15 -2.71
CA VAL A 141 -1.28 -15.46 -3.81
C VAL A 141 -0.72 -14.83 -5.09
N LYS A 142 -0.70 -15.62 -6.17
CA LYS A 142 -0.23 -15.14 -7.47
C LYS A 142 -1.36 -14.51 -8.24
N LEU A 143 -1.13 -13.30 -8.69
CA LEU A 143 -2.14 -12.54 -9.44
C LEU A 143 -2.63 -13.30 -10.67
N ARG A 144 -1.73 -13.97 -11.39
CA ARG A 144 -2.08 -14.79 -12.58
C ARG A 144 -3.00 -15.99 -12.29
N GLU A 145 -3.03 -16.49 -11.06
CA GLU A 145 -3.87 -17.62 -10.66
C GLU A 145 -5.29 -17.16 -10.31
N VAL A 146 -5.42 -15.98 -9.70
CA VAL A 146 -6.70 -15.42 -9.27
C VAL A 146 -7.33 -14.45 -10.28
N ALA A 147 -6.52 -13.91 -11.17
CA ALA A 147 -6.95 -13.08 -12.30
C ALA A 147 -6.13 -13.45 -13.55
N PRO A 148 -6.38 -14.62 -14.15
CA PRO A 148 -5.63 -15.05 -15.33
C PRO A 148 -5.86 -14.08 -16.50
N PRO A 149 -4.81 -13.78 -17.29
CA PRO A 149 -4.98 -12.97 -18.50
C PRO A 149 -5.85 -13.69 -19.52
N GLN A 150 -6.48 -12.92 -20.42
CA GLN A 150 -7.16 -13.51 -21.55
C GLN A 150 -6.15 -14.24 -22.46
N PRO A 151 -6.56 -15.30 -23.18
CA PRO A 151 -5.67 -15.99 -24.11
C PRO A 151 -5.02 -15.02 -25.11
N GLY A 152 -3.69 -15.01 -25.16
CA GLY A 152 -2.90 -14.12 -26.02
C GLY A 152 -2.70 -12.70 -25.48
N ALA A 153 -3.29 -12.35 -24.33
CA ALA A 153 -3.04 -11.08 -23.66
C ALA A 153 -1.81 -11.17 -22.74
N GLN A 154 -1.19 -10.03 -22.47
CA GLN A 154 -0.15 -9.90 -21.47
C GLN A 154 -0.73 -10.20 -20.08
N ALA A 155 0.06 -10.80 -19.22
CA ALA A 155 -0.33 -11.04 -17.82
C ALA A 155 -0.54 -9.70 -17.09
N ASN A 156 -1.29 -9.74 -15.98
CA ASN A 156 -1.57 -8.57 -15.19
C ASN A 156 -0.37 -8.23 -14.29
N PHE A 157 -0.04 -6.95 -14.20
CA PHE A 157 1.02 -6.43 -13.36
C PHE A 157 0.39 -5.89 -12.06
N GLY A 158 0.77 -6.46 -10.91
CA GLY A 158 0.26 -6.05 -9.59
C GLY A 158 0.92 -4.76 -9.12
N GLU A 159 0.16 -3.97 -8.40
CA GLU A 159 0.54 -2.65 -7.94
C GLU A 159 0.17 -2.46 -6.46
N GLY A 160 -0.02 -1.20 -6.04
CA GLY A 160 -0.29 -0.78 -4.68
C GLY A 160 -1.35 -1.58 -3.95
N VAL A 161 -1.16 -1.76 -2.66
CA VAL A 161 -2.05 -2.52 -1.77
C VAL A 161 -2.47 -1.68 -0.56
N ALA A 162 -3.71 -1.86 -0.10
CA ALA A 162 -4.20 -1.24 1.14
C ALA A 162 -5.17 -2.18 1.87
N VAL A 163 -5.25 -2.03 3.19
CA VAL A 163 -6.18 -2.79 4.03
C VAL A 163 -7.29 -1.90 4.54
N VAL A 164 -8.54 -2.32 4.34
CA VAL A 164 -9.73 -1.67 4.87
C VAL A 164 -10.54 -2.72 5.63
N GLY A 165 -10.46 -2.69 6.95
CA GLY A 165 -11.11 -3.68 7.81
C GLY A 165 -10.63 -5.11 7.53
N ASP A 166 -11.53 -5.96 7.08
CA ASP A 166 -11.29 -7.36 6.74
C ASP A 166 -10.98 -7.60 5.25
N ARG A 167 -10.72 -6.55 4.49
CA ARG A 167 -10.47 -6.60 3.04
C ARG A 167 -9.11 -6.03 2.69
N ILE A 168 -8.50 -6.62 1.65
CA ILE A 168 -7.29 -6.09 1.02
C ILE A 168 -7.67 -5.63 -0.38
N PHE A 169 -7.32 -4.40 -0.72
CA PHE A 169 -7.44 -3.85 -2.07
C PHE A 169 -6.07 -3.90 -2.74
N GLN A 170 -6.00 -4.41 -3.96
CA GLN A 170 -4.80 -4.42 -4.79
C GLN A 170 -5.11 -3.82 -6.15
N LEU A 171 -4.29 -2.89 -6.59
CA LEU A 171 -4.35 -2.31 -7.92
C LEU A 171 -3.63 -3.19 -8.95
N THR A 172 -3.89 -2.92 -10.23
CA THR A 172 -3.07 -3.39 -11.36
C THR A 172 -2.67 -2.19 -12.20
N TRP A 173 -1.48 -2.27 -12.83
CA TRP A 173 -0.96 -1.16 -13.62
C TRP A 173 -1.90 -0.79 -14.78
N GLN A 174 -1.80 -1.44 -15.92
CA GLN A 174 -2.51 -1.07 -17.16
C GLN A 174 -3.68 -2.00 -17.49
N SER A 175 -4.06 -2.89 -16.58
CA SER A 175 -5.11 -3.86 -16.83
C SER A 175 -6.52 -3.30 -16.64
N GLY A 176 -6.66 -2.05 -16.14
CA GLY A 176 -7.94 -1.36 -15.98
C GLY A 176 -8.83 -1.93 -14.86
N PHE A 177 -8.26 -2.67 -13.92
CA PHE A 177 -8.98 -3.22 -12.77
C PHE A 177 -8.10 -3.39 -11.54
N GLY A 178 -8.74 -3.63 -10.40
CA GLY A 178 -8.10 -4.11 -9.18
C GLY A 178 -8.87 -5.27 -8.57
N LEU A 179 -8.30 -5.86 -7.53
CA LEU A 179 -8.87 -6.98 -6.80
C LEU A 179 -9.11 -6.61 -5.34
N ILE A 180 -10.15 -7.20 -4.77
CA ILE A 180 -10.46 -7.12 -3.34
C ILE A 180 -10.43 -8.54 -2.80
N TYR A 181 -9.60 -8.76 -1.78
CA TYR A 181 -9.43 -10.05 -1.14
C TYR A 181 -10.02 -10.04 0.26
N ASP A 182 -10.46 -11.19 0.73
CA ASP A 182 -10.65 -11.47 2.15
C ASP A 182 -9.28 -11.50 2.84
N ARG A 183 -9.11 -10.68 3.86
CA ARG A 183 -7.84 -10.51 4.56
C ARG A 183 -7.40 -11.78 5.29
N ALA A 184 -8.34 -12.57 5.83
CA ALA A 184 -8.02 -13.77 6.59
C ALA A 184 -7.53 -14.91 5.69
N SER A 185 -8.14 -15.08 4.52
CA SER A 185 -7.89 -16.20 3.62
C SER A 185 -7.09 -15.88 2.35
N PHE A 186 -6.94 -14.59 1.99
CA PHE A 186 -6.42 -14.12 0.70
C PHE A 186 -7.25 -14.58 -0.51
N THR A 187 -8.49 -15.04 -0.30
CA THR A 187 -9.43 -15.37 -1.37
C THR A 187 -9.95 -14.09 -2.02
N VAL A 188 -10.04 -14.07 -3.34
CA VAL A 188 -10.67 -12.95 -4.06
C VAL A 188 -12.16 -12.90 -3.77
N LEU A 189 -12.60 -11.79 -3.20
CA LEU A 189 -14.01 -11.49 -2.95
C LEU A 189 -14.64 -10.81 -4.16
N LYS A 190 -13.89 -9.90 -4.81
CA LYS A 190 -14.39 -9.09 -5.90
C LYS A 190 -13.27 -8.56 -6.79
N ARG A 191 -13.59 -8.39 -8.06
CA ARG A 191 -12.84 -7.57 -9.01
C ARG A 191 -13.59 -6.24 -9.17
N PHE A 192 -12.88 -5.11 -9.17
CA PHE A 192 -13.42 -3.80 -9.53
C PHE A 192 -12.70 -3.24 -10.75
N THR A 193 -13.42 -2.49 -11.56
CA THR A 193 -12.86 -1.86 -12.77
C THR A 193 -12.53 -0.39 -12.49
N TYR A 194 -11.53 0.11 -13.20
CA TYR A 194 -11.31 1.55 -13.29
C TYR A 194 -12.37 2.17 -14.18
N PRO A 195 -12.70 3.46 -14.00
CA PRO A 195 -13.68 4.13 -14.84
C PRO A 195 -13.30 4.07 -16.32
N PRO A 196 -14.30 4.10 -17.25
CA PRO A 196 -14.04 4.08 -18.69
C PRO A 196 -13.16 5.25 -19.12
N ALA A 197 -12.28 5.03 -20.08
CA ALA A 197 -11.47 6.07 -20.71
C ALA A 197 -12.33 7.22 -21.24
N GLY A 198 -11.89 8.47 -21.05
CA GLY A 198 -12.59 9.67 -21.52
C GLY A 198 -13.24 10.53 -20.44
N ILE A 199 -13.34 10.03 -19.22
CA ILE A 199 -13.54 10.83 -18.01
C ILE A 199 -12.15 11.15 -17.48
N ALA A 200 -11.91 12.30 -16.88
CA ALA A 200 -10.58 12.71 -16.35
C ALA A 200 -10.18 11.88 -15.10
N LEU A 201 -10.00 10.57 -15.29
CA LEU A 201 -9.87 9.57 -14.24
C LEU A 201 -8.65 8.68 -14.49
N PRO A 202 -8.09 8.05 -13.46
CA PRO A 202 -6.94 7.19 -13.62
C PRO A 202 -7.25 6.03 -14.56
N VAL A 203 -6.39 5.82 -15.53
CA VAL A 203 -6.43 4.65 -16.42
C VAL A 203 -5.44 3.58 -15.99
N GLU A 204 -4.53 3.95 -15.10
CA GLU A 204 -3.50 3.11 -14.48
C GLU A 204 -3.64 3.18 -12.96
N GLY A 205 -3.29 2.11 -12.27
CA GLY A 205 -3.16 2.09 -10.83
C GLY A 205 -1.70 1.94 -10.44
N TRP A 206 -1.20 2.80 -9.56
CA TRP A 206 0.15 2.73 -9.03
C TRP A 206 0.11 2.51 -7.51
N GLY A 207 0.39 3.52 -6.70
CA GLY A 207 0.32 3.38 -5.24
C GLY A 207 -1.10 3.42 -4.68
N LEU A 208 -1.29 2.79 -3.52
CA LEU A 208 -2.56 2.77 -2.80
C LEU A 208 -2.34 2.81 -1.29
N SER A 209 -2.99 3.72 -0.60
CA SER A 209 -2.99 3.79 0.87
C SER A 209 -4.40 4.03 1.41
N TYR A 210 -4.59 4.01 2.74
CA TYR A 210 -5.87 4.22 3.39
C TYR A 210 -5.77 5.23 4.54
N ASP A 211 -6.58 6.31 4.52
CA ASP A 211 -6.53 7.38 5.53
C ASP A 211 -7.44 7.12 6.76
N GLY A 212 -8.02 5.93 6.85
CA GLY A 212 -9.01 5.57 7.88
C GLY A 212 -10.45 5.79 7.41
N THR A 213 -10.66 6.44 6.27
CA THR A 213 -11.99 6.73 5.70
C THR A 213 -12.02 6.43 4.20
N ARG A 214 -10.98 6.85 3.46
CA ARG A 214 -10.89 6.76 2.00
C ARG A 214 -9.63 6.04 1.61
N LEU A 215 -9.68 5.31 0.50
CA LEU A 215 -8.46 4.93 -0.20
C LEU A 215 -7.89 6.15 -0.92
N ILE A 216 -6.57 6.22 -0.99
CA ILE A 216 -5.80 7.24 -1.70
C ILE A 216 -4.98 6.51 -2.76
N MET A 217 -5.12 6.92 -4.03
CA MET A 217 -4.49 6.25 -5.15
C MET A 217 -3.66 7.24 -5.97
N SER A 218 -2.51 6.80 -6.44
CA SER A 218 -1.68 7.47 -7.44
C SER A 218 -1.78 6.76 -8.80
N ASP A 219 -1.38 7.45 -9.87
CA ASP A 219 -1.36 6.96 -11.25
C ASP A 219 -0.13 7.45 -12.04
N GLY A 220 0.93 7.85 -11.33
CA GLY A 220 2.14 8.42 -11.93
C GLY A 220 2.01 9.88 -12.39
N THR A 221 0.81 10.45 -12.42
CA THR A 221 0.60 11.88 -12.67
C THR A 221 0.87 12.72 -11.40
N ALA A 222 0.59 14.01 -11.46
CA ALA A 222 0.60 14.88 -10.27
C ALA A 222 -0.67 14.76 -9.42
N LYS A 223 -1.57 13.83 -9.71
CA LYS A 223 -2.83 13.70 -9.01
C LYS A 223 -2.81 12.58 -7.99
N LEU A 224 -3.49 12.82 -6.88
CA LEU A 224 -3.91 11.80 -5.94
C LEU A 224 -5.44 11.75 -5.94
N TYR A 225 -5.98 10.54 -6.03
CA TYR A 225 -7.41 10.28 -6.11
C TYR A 225 -7.92 9.75 -4.77
N PHE A 226 -9.07 10.25 -4.33
CA PHE A 226 -9.75 9.76 -3.13
C PHE A 226 -10.91 8.87 -3.53
N ILE A 227 -11.02 7.69 -2.90
CA ILE A 227 -11.90 6.62 -3.32
C ILE A 227 -12.70 6.14 -2.11
N ASP A 228 -13.99 5.94 -2.28
CA ASP A 228 -14.85 5.27 -1.29
C ASP A 228 -14.67 3.75 -1.41
N PRO A 229 -14.09 3.08 -0.40
CA PRO A 229 -13.85 1.64 -0.46
C PRO A 229 -15.14 0.81 -0.44
N GLU A 230 -16.17 1.26 0.31
CA GLU A 230 -17.44 0.53 0.41
C GLU A 230 -18.25 0.65 -0.88
N ALA A 231 -18.35 1.84 -1.44
CA ALA A 231 -19.00 2.04 -2.73
C ALA A 231 -18.27 1.26 -3.85
N THR A 232 -16.93 1.22 -3.83
CA THR A 232 -16.12 0.42 -4.76
C THR A 232 -16.42 -1.07 -4.60
N PHE A 233 -16.46 -1.57 -3.36
CA PHE A 233 -16.81 -2.97 -3.11
C PHE A 233 -18.23 -3.29 -3.57
N ASN A 234 -19.20 -2.44 -3.27
CA ASN A 234 -20.60 -2.69 -3.59
C ASN A 234 -20.86 -2.67 -5.10
N THR A 235 -20.33 -1.69 -5.81
CA THR A 235 -20.58 -1.48 -7.24
C THR A 235 -19.68 -2.32 -8.17
N GLY A 236 -18.47 -2.67 -7.72
CA GLY A 236 -17.43 -3.26 -8.57
C GLY A 236 -16.81 -2.26 -9.56
N VAL A 237 -16.96 -0.96 -9.29
CA VAL A 237 -16.32 0.13 -10.04
C VAL A 237 -15.63 1.05 -9.04
N LEU A 238 -14.43 1.53 -9.37
CA LEU A 238 -13.67 2.45 -8.54
C LEU A 238 -14.48 3.73 -8.27
N ALA A 239 -14.91 3.92 -7.02
CA ALA A 239 -15.83 4.99 -6.61
C ALA A 239 -15.06 6.23 -6.17
N LEU A 240 -14.75 7.11 -7.12
CA LEU A 240 -14.04 8.36 -6.84
C LEU A 240 -14.92 9.34 -6.04
N THR A 241 -14.35 9.92 -4.99
CA THR A 241 -14.99 10.96 -4.16
C THR A 241 -14.32 12.33 -4.32
N GLY A 242 -13.11 12.38 -4.91
CA GLY A 242 -12.38 13.60 -5.14
C GLY A 242 -10.96 13.34 -5.63
N GLN A 243 -10.23 14.41 -5.83
CA GLN A 243 -8.82 14.38 -6.20
C GLN A 243 -8.12 15.66 -5.73
N VAL A 244 -6.81 15.59 -5.61
CA VAL A 244 -5.95 16.76 -5.35
C VAL A 244 -4.75 16.72 -6.30
N GLU A 245 -4.30 17.86 -6.77
CA GLU A 245 -3.07 17.97 -7.55
C GLU A 245 -1.89 18.31 -6.62
N VAL A 246 -0.86 17.47 -6.64
CA VAL A 246 0.32 17.62 -5.82
C VAL A 246 1.26 18.68 -6.41
N ARG A 247 1.65 19.66 -5.60
CA ARG A 247 2.48 20.78 -6.01
C ARG A 247 3.56 21.10 -4.97
N ASP A 248 4.76 21.37 -5.45
CA ASP A 248 5.83 21.99 -4.67
C ASP A 248 5.99 23.44 -5.12
N THR A 249 5.71 24.41 -4.22
CA THR A 249 5.75 25.86 -4.50
C THR A 249 5.03 26.27 -5.80
N GLY A 250 3.90 25.60 -6.09
CA GLY A 250 3.09 25.85 -7.28
C GLY A 250 3.43 25.01 -8.51
N VAL A 251 4.56 24.29 -8.52
CA VAL A 251 4.96 23.40 -9.61
C VAL A 251 4.33 21.99 -9.39
N PRO A 252 3.59 21.43 -10.36
CA PRO A 252 3.06 20.07 -10.25
C PRO A 252 4.20 19.05 -10.12
N ILE A 253 4.03 18.10 -9.18
CA ILE A 253 4.96 17.01 -8.94
C ILE A 253 4.36 15.72 -9.49
N THR A 254 4.95 15.20 -10.54
CA THR A 254 4.55 13.94 -11.20
C THR A 254 5.35 12.75 -10.69
N GLN A 255 5.06 11.57 -11.24
CA GLN A 255 5.72 10.30 -10.87
C GLN A 255 5.41 9.86 -9.45
N LEU A 256 4.24 10.27 -8.91
CA LEU A 256 3.75 9.78 -7.64
C LEU A 256 3.50 8.28 -7.75
N ASN A 257 4.17 7.49 -6.90
CA ASN A 257 4.11 6.05 -6.96
C ASN A 257 3.56 5.50 -5.64
N GLU A 258 4.27 4.60 -4.98
CA GLU A 258 3.81 3.96 -3.76
C GLU A 258 3.51 4.99 -2.67
N LEU A 259 2.46 4.72 -1.87
CA LEU A 259 1.84 5.68 -0.94
C LEU A 259 1.67 5.10 0.45
N GLU A 260 1.92 5.93 1.46
CA GLU A 260 1.55 5.63 2.84
C GLU A 260 0.92 6.84 3.55
N TYR A 261 -0.14 6.61 4.32
CA TYR A 261 -0.80 7.66 5.10
C TYR A 261 -0.30 7.65 6.54
N VAL A 262 0.38 8.75 6.93
CA VAL A 262 1.06 8.86 8.23
C VAL A 262 0.63 10.13 8.94
N LYS A 263 -0.07 10.00 10.07
CA LYS A 263 -0.41 11.13 10.97
C LYS A 263 -0.96 12.37 10.23
N GLY A 264 -1.91 12.16 9.34
CA GLY A 264 -2.57 13.27 8.64
C GLY A 264 -1.85 13.77 7.40
N ALA A 265 -0.80 13.12 6.95
CA ALA A 265 -0.08 13.44 5.71
C ALA A 265 0.07 12.20 4.83
N ILE A 266 0.18 12.40 3.52
CA ILE A 266 0.48 11.36 2.55
C ILE A 266 1.98 11.38 2.31
N TYR A 267 2.62 10.22 2.39
CA TYR A 267 3.99 10.00 1.96
C TYR A 267 3.96 9.28 0.63
N ALA A 268 4.66 9.80 -0.38
CA ALA A 268 4.64 9.26 -1.73
C ALA A 268 6.07 9.05 -2.24
N ASN A 269 6.39 7.86 -2.69
CA ASN A 269 7.59 7.64 -3.49
C ASN A 269 7.48 8.43 -4.81
N LEU A 270 8.57 9.04 -5.23
CA LEU A 270 8.70 9.61 -6.58
C LEU A 270 9.46 8.63 -7.45
N TRP A 271 8.78 8.07 -8.45
CA TRP A 271 9.37 7.04 -9.32
C TRP A 271 10.62 7.58 -10.05
N ASN A 272 11.64 6.74 -10.15
CA ASN A 272 12.99 7.08 -10.62
C ASN A 272 13.75 8.12 -9.76
N CYS A 273 13.25 8.40 -8.55
CA CYS A 273 13.91 9.25 -7.57
C CYS A 273 14.08 8.51 -6.25
N ASP A 274 15.16 8.80 -5.54
CA ASP A 274 15.31 8.30 -4.16
C ASP A 274 14.68 9.29 -3.15
N LEU A 275 13.56 9.90 -3.54
CA LEU A 275 12.80 10.89 -2.74
C LEU A 275 11.44 10.33 -2.35
N ILE A 276 11.03 10.66 -1.12
CA ILE A 276 9.66 10.54 -0.66
C ILE A 276 9.13 11.95 -0.40
N ALA A 277 8.01 12.31 -1.02
CA ALA A 277 7.31 13.57 -0.76
C ALA A 277 6.32 13.39 0.39
N ARG A 278 6.34 14.28 1.38
CA ARG A 278 5.30 14.41 2.40
C ARG A 278 4.32 15.47 1.97
N ILE A 279 3.06 15.08 1.78
CA ILE A 279 2.03 15.86 1.09
C ILE A 279 0.86 16.12 2.03
N ASP A 280 0.35 17.33 2.03
CA ASP A 280 -0.91 17.69 2.68
C ASP A 280 -2.10 17.15 1.86
N PRO A 281 -2.93 16.26 2.41
CA PRO A 281 -4.02 15.64 1.64
C PRO A 281 -5.16 16.60 1.29
N ALA A 282 -5.28 17.73 1.97
CA ALA A 282 -6.35 18.70 1.72
C ALA A 282 -6.00 19.66 0.57
N THR A 283 -4.72 20.01 0.44
CA THR A 283 -4.26 21.03 -0.50
C THR A 283 -3.39 20.50 -1.63
N GLY A 284 -2.82 19.29 -1.48
CA GLY A 284 -1.82 18.74 -2.38
C GLY A 284 -0.43 19.38 -2.23
N ALA A 285 -0.25 20.28 -1.28
CA ALA A 285 1.04 20.95 -1.09
C ALA A 285 2.09 19.97 -0.55
N VAL A 286 3.26 19.92 -1.20
CA VAL A 286 4.43 19.22 -0.66
C VAL A 286 4.95 20.01 0.52
N GLN A 287 4.96 19.40 1.70
CA GLN A 287 5.41 20.03 2.95
C GLN A 287 6.90 19.86 3.17
N THR A 288 7.45 18.70 2.76
CA THR A 288 8.87 18.37 2.87
C THR A 288 9.19 17.14 2.01
N TYR A 289 10.47 16.92 1.75
CA TYR A 289 10.97 15.68 1.16
C TYR A 289 11.85 14.93 2.15
N LEU A 290 11.90 13.60 1.98
CA LEU A 290 12.95 12.74 2.53
C LEU A 290 13.84 12.36 1.36
N ASP A 291 15.14 12.70 1.43
CA ASP A 291 16.14 12.25 0.45
C ASP A 291 16.79 10.97 1.01
N LEU A 292 16.40 9.85 0.44
CA LEU A 292 16.83 8.50 0.86
C LEU A 292 17.94 7.94 -0.07
N SER A 293 18.57 8.75 -0.91
CA SER A 293 19.62 8.31 -1.84
C SER A 293 20.78 7.60 -1.14
N GLY A 294 21.05 7.95 0.12
CA GLY A 294 22.06 7.28 0.94
C GLY A 294 21.77 5.80 1.26
N LEU A 295 20.50 5.36 1.25
CA LEU A 295 20.14 3.97 1.59
C LEU A 295 20.71 2.96 0.61
N ARG A 296 20.83 3.30 -0.67
CA ARG A 296 21.41 2.42 -1.69
C ARG A 296 22.83 1.99 -1.36
N THR A 297 23.61 2.85 -0.69
CA THR A 297 24.98 2.54 -0.31
C THR A 297 25.08 1.54 0.85
N LEU A 298 23.97 1.31 1.54
CA LEU A 298 23.86 0.38 2.66
C LEU A 298 23.36 -1.01 2.23
N LEU A 299 22.95 -1.17 0.98
CA LEU A 299 22.45 -2.46 0.48
C LEU A 299 23.61 -3.46 0.37
N PRO A 300 23.42 -4.71 0.86
CA PRO A 300 24.40 -5.76 0.66
C PRO A 300 24.47 -6.15 -0.82
N ILE A 301 25.66 -6.52 -1.28
CA ILE A 301 25.85 -7.05 -2.64
C ILE A 301 25.15 -8.42 -2.71
N THR A 302 24.17 -8.53 -3.59
CA THR A 302 23.44 -9.77 -3.84
C THR A 302 23.80 -10.28 -5.25
N PRO A 303 24.33 -11.50 -5.38
CA PRO A 303 24.68 -12.03 -6.69
C PRO A 303 23.50 -12.06 -7.66
N ASN A 304 23.72 -11.60 -8.88
CA ASN A 304 22.72 -11.57 -9.97
C ASN A 304 21.49 -10.69 -9.71
N VAL A 305 21.53 -9.81 -8.71
CA VAL A 305 20.47 -8.85 -8.44
C VAL A 305 21.05 -7.44 -8.52
N THR A 306 20.41 -6.60 -9.31
CA THR A 306 20.71 -5.16 -9.36
C THR A 306 19.51 -4.43 -8.73
N PRO A 307 19.67 -3.85 -7.52
CA PRO A 307 18.63 -3.08 -6.89
C PRO A 307 18.16 -1.94 -7.79
N GLU A 308 16.84 -1.82 -7.98
CA GLU A 308 16.23 -0.73 -8.74
C GLU A 308 15.76 0.41 -7.83
N VAL A 309 14.74 1.15 -8.24
CA VAL A 309 14.28 2.37 -7.59
C VAL A 309 13.76 2.13 -6.19
N LEU A 310 13.90 3.12 -5.33
CA LEU A 310 13.21 3.22 -4.05
C LEU A 310 11.70 3.13 -4.30
N ASN A 311 11.03 2.18 -3.69
CA ASN A 311 9.57 2.04 -3.73
C ASN A 311 9.10 1.12 -2.61
N GLY A 312 8.09 1.56 -1.85
CA GLY A 312 7.54 0.87 -0.69
C GLY A 312 7.79 1.65 0.59
N ILE A 313 6.69 2.10 1.21
CA ILE A 313 6.64 2.81 2.48
C ILE A 313 5.61 2.11 3.35
N ALA A 314 5.98 1.77 4.58
CA ALA A 314 5.02 1.30 5.57
C ALA A 314 5.20 2.05 6.88
N TYR A 315 4.12 2.25 7.62
CA TYR A 315 4.14 2.96 8.89
C TYR A 315 3.69 2.08 10.05
N ASP A 316 4.55 1.97 11.06
CA ASP A 316 4.17 1.40 12.35
C ASP A 316 3.66 2.51 13.27
N ALA A 317 2.35 2.61 13.40
CA ALA A 317 1.71 3.60 14.26
C ALA A 317 2.00 3.39 15.76
N THR A 318 2.33 2.17 16.18
CA THR A 318 2.66 1.85 17.58
C THR A 318 4.08 2.27 17.93
N GLY A 319 5.03 1.95 17.04
CA GLY A 319 6.44 2.30 17.22
C GLY A 319 6.81 3.69 16.72
N ASP A 320 5.89 4.39 16.05
CA ASP A 320 6.11 5.69 15.41
C ASP A 320 7.34 5.70 14.48
N ARG A 321 7.38 4.72 13.57
CA ARG A 321 8.52 4.48 12.70
C ARG A 321 8.09 4.23 11.26
N LEU A 322 8.91 4.68 10.33
CA LEU A 322 8.76 4.39 8.90
C LEU A 322 9.64 3.21 8.52
N LEU A 323 9.09 2.35 7.68
CA LEU A 323 9.77 1.23 7.05
C LEU A 323 9.80 1.52 5.55
N VAL A 324 10.98 1.43 4.93
CA VAL A 324 11.15 1.74 3.51
C VAL A 324 12.02 0.69 2.82
N THR A 325 11.71 0.42 1.57
CA THR A 325 12.48 -0.52 0.74
C THR A 325 12.51 -0.04 -0.72
N GLY A 326 12.90 -0.90 -1.63
CA GLY A 326 12.92 -0.63 -3.08
C GLY A 326 12.75 -1.90 -3.88
N LYS A 327 12.54 -1.72 -5.19
CA LYS A 327 12.40 -2.81 -6.16
C LYS A 327 13.69 -3.61 -6.23
N TRP A 328 13.59 -4.92 -5.95
CA TRP A 328 14.73 -5.85 -5.86
C TRP A 328 15.77 -5.49 -4.78
N TRP A 329 15.36 -4.74 -3.76
CA TRP A 329 16.26 -4.46 -2.65
C TRP A 329 16.33 -5.67 -1.71
N PRO A 330 17.54 -6.11 -1.31
CA PRO A 330 17.72 -7.19 -0.35
C PRO A 330 17.49 -6.76 1.10
N SER A 331 17.14 -5.49 1.32
CA SER A 331 16.96 -4.90 2.65
C SER A 331 15.74 -3.99 2.70
N LEU A 332 15.08 -4.02 3.85
CA LEU A 332 14.10 -3.05 4.28
C LEU A 332 14.69 -2.26 5.45
N PHE A 333 14.55 -0.95 5.43
CA PHE A 333 15.12 -0.05 6.43
C PHE A 333 14.05 0.53 7.32
N GLU A 334 14.27 0.50 8.63
CA GLU A 334 13.56 1.32 9.58
C GLU A 334 14.25 2.68 9.67
N ILE A 335 13.51 3.75 9.41
CA ILE A 335 14.02 5.11 9.50
C ILE A 335 13.23 5.92 10.53
N ALA A 336 13.94 6.72 11.30
CA ALA A 336 13.38 7.73 12.20
C ALA A 336 13.54 9.11 11.59
N LEU A 337 12.46 9.89 11.63
CA LEU A 337 12.49 11.30 11.31
C LEU A 337 12.88 12.10 12.56
N PRO A 338 13.59 13.24 12.42
CA PRO A 338 13.87 14.06 13.57
C PRO A 338 12.56 14.57 14.17
N VAL A 339 12.43 14.43 15.48
CA VAL A 339 11.34 15.06 16.21
C VAL A 339 11.53 16.57 16.01
N ALA A 340 10.50 17.25 15.48
CA ALA A 340 10.53 18.72 15.40
C ALA A 340 10.74 19.23 16.84
N ARG A 341 11.97 19.63 17.14
CA ARG A 341 12.23 20.36 18.39
C ARG A 341 11.52 21.69 18.22
N THR A 342 10.43 21.85 18.94
CA THR A 342 9.85 23.17 19.16
C THR A 342 10.94 23.97 19.89
N TYR A 343 11.72 24.75 19.15
CA TYR A 343 12.53 25.79 19.76
C TYR A 343 11.50 26.73 20.38
N LEU A 344 11.27 26.58 21.68
CA LEU A 344 10.71 27.70 22.44
C LEU A 344 11.70 28.85 22.21
N PRO A 345 11.25 30.00 21.71
CA PRO A 345 12.14 31.14 21.59
C PRO A 345 12.73 31.35 22.99
N LEU A 346 14.06 31.38 23.08
CA LEU A 346 14.75 31.77 24.30
C LEU A 346 14.12 33.08 24.71
N ALA A 347 13.31 33.06 25.79
CA ALA A 347 12.82 34.29 26.36
C ALA A 347 14.05 35.15 26.60
N LEU A 348 14.11 36.29 25.91
CA LEU A 348 15.13 37.28 26.15
C LEU A 348 15.12 37.54 27.65
N VAL A 349 16.10 36.98 28.35
CA VAL A 349 16.35 37.31 29.76
C VAL A 349 16.62 38.78 29.77
N ALA A 350 15.74 39.56 30.31
CA ALA A 350 15.96 40.98 30.45
C ALA A 350 17.33 41.21 31.09
N PRO A 351 18.12 42.15 30.59
CA PRO A 351 19.41 42.44 31.21
C PRO A 351 19.20 42.81 32.69
N PRO A 352 20.10 42.39 33.59
CA PRO A 352 19.98 42.71 35.00
C PRO A 352 19.91 44.23 35.16
N PRO A 353 19.14 44.76 36.15
CA PRO A 353 19.04 46.20 36.38
C PRO A 353 20.44 46.77 36.68
N PRO A 354 20.70 48.00 36.30
CA PRO A 354 21.99 48.66 36.55
C PRO A 354 22.23 48.73 38.08
N LEU A 355 23.47 48.37 38.46
CA LEU A 355 23.89 48.44 39.84
C LEU A 355 23.82 49.93 40.28
N THR A 356 23.07 50.20 41.35
CA THR A 356 23.04 51.51 42.02
C THR A 356 24.40 51.78 42.65
N PRO A 357 25.04 52.96 42.48
CA PRO A 357 26.27 53.29 43.14
C PRO A 357 26.08 53.33 44.65
N LEU A 358 26.91 52.63 45.39
CA LEU A 358 27.00 52.77 46.84
C LEU A 358 27.64 54.11 47.17
N HIS A 359 26.83 55.04 47.71
CA HIS A 359 27.37 56.22 48.35
C HIS A 359 27.99 55.84 49.68
N TRP A 360 29.30 56.07 49.80
CA TRP A 360 30.02 56.01 51.09
C TRP A 360 29.87 57.37 51.73
N SER A 361 29.28 57.42 52.90
CA SER A 361 29.30 58.58 53.83
C SER A 361 30.38 58.38 54.92
#